data_6667ab98023ebbe4bec3f1ffb0f4b8a3
#
_entry.id   6667ab98023ebbe4bec3f1ffb0f4b8a3
#
_cell.length_a   1.000
_cell.length_b   1.000
_cell.length_c   1.000
_cell.angle_alpha   90.00
_cell.angle_beta   90.00
_cell.angle_gamma   90.00
#
_symmetry.space_group_name_H-M   'P 1'
#
loop_
_entity.id
_entity.type
_entity.pdbx_description
1 polymer ?
#
loop_
_entity_poly.entity_id
_entity_poly.type
_entity_poly.pdbx_seq_one_letter_code
_entity_poly.pdbx_strand_id
1 'polypeptide(L)'
;MSISTFIILIIIGLLAGVLSGVVGVGGGILMIPLLIIFLGLTQHQAQGTALFAMLPPICILAAMNYYKQGFVKWEYAAVIAFTFVIGGYFGSKLSLSLPPQTVRRVFGVIMLLGAIKLISSK
;
A
#
# COMPACT_ATOMS: atom_id res chain seq x y z
N MET A 1 -5.87 15.12 -17.46
CA MET A 1 -5.92 13.64 -17.38
C MET A 1 -6.75 13.13 -18.56
N SER A 2 -6.19 12.22 -19.34
CA SER A 2 -6.91 11.65 -20.48
C SER A 2 -7.93 10.63 -20.02
N ILE A 3 -8.88 10.29 -20.91
CA ILE A 3 -9.91 9.29 -20.59
C ILE A 3 -9.28 7.93 -20.35
N SER A 4 -8.29 7.55 -21.15
CA SER A 4 -7.63 6.26 -20.95
C SER A 4 -6.86 6.21 -19.63
N THR A 5 -6.20 7.28 -19.22
CA THR A 5 -5.54 7.34 -17.92
C THR A 5 -6.57 7.23 -16.80
N PHE A 6 -7.71 7.90 -16.93
CA PHE A 6 -8.77 7.86 -15.93
C PHE A 6 -9.31 6.44 -15.77
N ILE A 7 -9.54 5.74 -16.87
CA ILE A 7 -10.02 4.35 -16.85
C ILE A 7 -9.00 3.43 -16.18
N ILE A 8 -7.73 3.58 -16.52
CA ILE A 8 -6.66 2.79 -15.92
C ILE A 8 -6.62 3.01 -14.39
N LEU A 9 -6.74 4.25 -13.96
CA LEU A 9 -6.75 4.56 -12.52
C LEU A 9 -7.94 3.95 -11.79
N ILE A 10 -9.11 3.96 -12.43
CA ILE A 10 -10.30 3.31 -11.85
C ILE A 10 -10.06 1.82 -11.68
N ILE A 11 -9.50 1.16 -12.69
CA ILE A 11 -9.23 -0.27 -12.65
C ILE A 11 -8.20 -0.57 -11.55
N ILE A 12 -7.13 0.21 -11.47
CA ILE A 12 -6.10 0.03 -10.44
C ILE A 12 -6.71 0.18 -9.05
N GLY A 13 -7.52 1.20 -8.86
CA GLY A 13 -8.16 1.45 -7.56
C GLY A 13 -9.09 0.33 -7.14
N LEU A 14 -9.91 -0.17 -8.08
CA LEU A 14 -10.82 -1.27 -7.78
C LEU A 14 -10.07 -2.55 -7.45
N LEU A 15 -9.06 -2.89 -8.24
CA LEU A 15 -8.26 -4.09 -7.99
C LEU A 15 -7.51 -4.00 -6.66
N ALA A 16 -6.90 -2.84 -6.41
CA ALA A 16 -6.17 -2.64 -5.16
C ALA A 16 -7.11 -2.69 -3.96
N GLY A 17 -8.29 -2.10 -4.09
CA GLY A 17 -9.27 -2.09 -3.01
C GLY A 17 -9.80 -3.47 -2.69
N VAL A 18 -10.16 -4.23 -3.73
CA VAL A 18 -10.65 -5.61 -3.54
C VAL A 18 -9.56 -6.46 -2.90
N LEU A 19 -8.35 -6.40 -3.42
CA LEU A 19 -7.24 -7.18 -2.88
C LEU A 19 -6.93 -6.78 -1.44
N SER A 20 -6.93 -5.49 -1.16
CA SER A 20 -6.69 -5.00 0.18
C SER A 20 -7.73 -5.52 1.17
N GLY A 21 -9.01 -5.51 0.77
CA GLY A 21 -10.07 -6.00 1.63
C GLY A 21 -10.01 -7.50 1.85
N VAL A 22 -9.67 -8.27 0.81
CA VAL A 22 -9.61 -9.73 0.90
C VAL A 22 -8.38 -10.20 1.67
N VAL A 23 -7.23 -9.65 1.36
CA VAL A 23 -5.95 -10.13 1.89
C VAL A 23 -5.49 -9.33 3.09
N GLY A 24 -5.88 -8.06 3.19
CA GLY A 24 -5.50 -7.21 4.31
C GLY A 24 -4.10 -6.64 4.24
N VAL A 25 -3.46 -6.69 3.08
CA VAL A 25 -2.06 -6.24 2.94
C VAL A 25 -1.92 -4.74 2.67
N GLY A 26 -3.05 -4.05 2.48
CA GLY A 26 -3.01 -2.65 2.06
C GLY A 26 -2.82 -2.51 0.56
N GLY A 27 -3.46 -1.49 0.00
CA GLY A 27 -3.47 -1.30 -1.45
C GLY A 27 -2.12 -0.97 -2.05
N GLY A 28 -1.19 -0.45 -1.25
CA GLY A 28 0.09 0.03 -1.76
C GLY A 28 0.93 -1.05 -2.41
N ILE A 29 0.85 -2.29 -1.92
CA ILE A 29 1.62 -3.40 -2.50
C ILE A 29 1.23 -3.62 -3.96
N LEU A 30 -0.05 -3.48 -4.29
CA LEU A 30 -0.51 -3.64 -5.66
C LEU A 30 -0.45 -2.33 -6.44
N MET A 31 -0.83 -1.21 -5.82
CA MET A 31 -0.90 0.08 -6.50
C MET A 31 0.45 0.55 -7.02
N ILE A 32 1.50 0.40 -6.23
CA ILE A 32 2.80 0.94 -6.60
C ILE A 32 3.32 0.29 -7.88
N PRO A 33 3.40 -1.07 -7.98
CA PRO A 33 3.84 -1.69 -9.23
C PRO A 33 2.95 -1.35 -10.42
N LEU A 34 1.64 -1.31 -10.23
CA LEU A 34 0.72 -1.02 -11.32
C LEU A 34 0.87 0.40 -11.83
N LEU A 35 1.04 1.37 -10.92
CA LEU A 35 1.27 2.75 -11.35
C LEU A 35 2.56 2.90 -12.13
N ILE A 36 3.61 2.19 -11.73
CA ILE A 36 4.88 2.23 -12.44
C ILE A 36 4.74 1.60 -13.83
N ILE A 37 4.11 0.44 -13.91
CA ILE A 37 4.03 -0.32 -15.15
C ILE A 37 3.09 0.34 -16.17
N PHE A 38 1.90 0.72 -15.74
CA PHE A 38 0.87 1.18 -16.68
C PHE A 38 0.89 2.68 -16.93
N LEU A 39 1.34 3.47 -15.97
CA LEU A 39 1.36 4.92 -16.13
C LEU A 39 2.76 5.51 -16.24
N GLY A 40 3.78 4.68 -16.09
CA GLY A 40 5.16 5.12 -16.26
C GLY A 40 5.67 6.05 -15.17
N LEU A 41 5.08 5.99 -13.97
CA LEU A 41 5.53 6.81 -12.86
C LEU A 41 6.85 6.31 -12.31
N THR A 42 7.64 7.23 -11.76
CA THR A 42 8.84 6.84 -11.02
C THR A 42 8.45 6.17 -9.71
N GLN A 43 9.43 5.50 -9.08
CA GLN A 43 9.18 4.85 -7.79
C GLN A 43 8.67 5.84 -6.75
N HIS A 44 9.28 7.00 -6.65
CA HIS A 44 8.86 8.01 -5.67
C HIS A 44 7.47 8.57 -5.99
N GLN A 45 7.18 8.78 -7.28
CA GLN A 45 5.85 9.26 -7.68
C GLN A 45 4.78 8.24 -7.35
N ALA A 46 5.04 6.97 -7.61
CA ALA A 46 4.09 5.90 -7.31
C ALA A 46 3.87 5.76 -5.81
N GLN A 47 4.95 5.82 -5.03
CA GLN A 47 4.86 5.74 -3.58
C GLN A 47 4.07 6.91 -2.99
N GLY A 48 4.39 8.12 -3.43
CA GLY A 48 3.69 9.31 -2.93
C GLY A 48 2.22 9.30 -3.29
N THR A 49 1.91 8.92 -4.53
CA THR A 49 0.52 8.84 -4.98
C THR A 49 -0.26 7.79 -4.20
N ALA A 50 0.34 6.61 -4.00
CA ALA A 50 -0.32 5.54 -3.25
C ALA A 50 -0.54 5.93 -1.78
N LEU A 51 0.46 6.53 -1.15
CA LEU A 51 0.33 6.96 0.24
C LEU A 51 -0.75 8.02 0.40
N PHE A 52 -0.78 8.98 -0.52
CA PHE A 52 -1.78 10.03 -0.48
C PHE A 52 -3.18 9.46 -0.70
N ALA A 53 -3.31 8.50 -1.62
CA ALA A 53 -4.59 7.84 -1.88
C ALA A 53 -5.07 7.03 -0.67
N MET A 54 -4.14 6.50 0.14
CA MET A 54 -4.49 5.69 1.29
C MET A 54 -4.78 6.51 2.56
N LEU A 55 -4.76 7.83 2.47
CA LEU A 55 -5.25 8.65 3.59
C LEU A 55 -6.73 8.33 3.86
N PRO A 56 -7.18 8.51 5.12
CA PRO A 56 -8.58 8.23 5.41
C PRO A 56 -9.51 8.94 4.43
N PRO A 57 -10.59 8.30 3.96
CA PRO A 57 -11.27 7.13 4.53
C PRO A 57 -11.10 5.83 3.76
N ILE A 58 -10.04 5.65 2.99
CA ILE A 58 -9.97 4.61 1.97
C ILE A 58 -10.18 3.18 2.51
N CYS A 59 -9.65 2.87 3.70
CA CYS A 59 -9.77 1.54 4.28
C CYS A 59 -10.85 1.45 5.36
N ILE A 60 -11.58 2.52 5.60
CA ILE A 60 -12.45 2.59 6.77
C ILE A 60 -13.62 1.60 6.67
N LEU A 61 -14.21 1.47 5.50
CA LEU A 61 -15.35 0.57 5.32
C LEU A 61 -14.94 -0.89 5.46
N ALA A 62 -13.81 -1.27 4.87
CA ALA A 62 -13.29 -2.63 5.01
C ALA A 62 -12.94 -2.94 6.47
N ALA A 63 -12.30 -2.00 7.15
CA ALA A 63 -11.95 -2.18 8.55
C ALA A 63 -13.20 -2.35 9.42
N MET A 64 -14.25 -1.61 9.12
CA MET A 64 -15.50 -1.74 9.87
C MET A 64 -16.14 -3.12 9.71
N ASN A 65 -16.05 -3.71 8.52
CA ASN A 65 -16.56 -5.05 8.29
C ASN A 65 -15.88 -6.07 9.20
N TYR A 66 -14.56 -5.99 9.32
CA TYR A 66 -13.81 -6.89 10.22
C TYR A 66 -14.10 -6.57 11.69
N TYR A 67 -14.25 -5.30 12.01
CA TYR A 67 -14.57 -4.89 13.36
C TYR A 67 -15.90 -5.48 13.84
N LYS A 68 -16.91 -5.49 12.99
CA LYS A 68 -18.23 -6.04 13.31
C LYS A 68 -18.17 -7.53 13.59
N GLN A 69 -17.22 -8.25 12.99
CA GLN A 69 -17.02 -9.67 13.22
C GLN A 69 -16.13 -9.97 14.44
N GLY A 70 -15.67 -8.95 15.12
CA GLY A 70 -14.82 -9.12 16.30
C GLY A 70 -13.37 -9.47 16.01
N PHE A 71 -12.92 -9.26 14.77
CA PHE A 71 -11.56 -9.61 14.39
C PHE A 71 -10.54 -8.50 14.61
N VAL A 72 -10.96 -7.34 15.10
CA VAL A 72 -10.06 -6.19 15.28
C VAL A 72 -9.61 -6.13 16.73
N LYS A 73 -8.30 -6.20 16.94
CA LYS A 73 -7.67 -5.92 18.22
C LYS A 73 -7.37 -4.43 18.28
N TRP A 74 -8.33 -3.63 18.71
CA TRP A 74 -8.23 -2.17 18.62
C TRP A 74 -7.05 -1.61 19.43
N GLU A 75 -6.69 -2.28 20.52
CA GLU A 75 -5.55 -1.85 21.34
C GLU A 75 -4.24 -1.97 20.57
N TYR A 76 -4.07 -3.11 19.88
CA TYR A 76 -2.90 -3.31 19.04
C TYR A 76 -2.89 -2.34 17.86
N ALA A 77 -4.06 -2.14 17.25
CA ALA A 77 -4.19 -1.24 16.12
C ALA A 77 -3.86 0.20 16.50
N ALA A 78 -4.28 0.65 17.69
CA ALA A 78 -4.02 2.01 18.15
C ALA A 78 -2.52 2.25 18.32
N VAL A 79 -1.81 1.31 18.94
CA VAL A 79 -0.36 1.43 19.13
C VAL A 79 0.36 1.43 17.78
N ILE A 80 -0.03 0.50 16.89
CA ILE A 80 0.57 0.43 15.56
C ILE A 80 0.31 1.71 14.79
N ALA A 81 -0.90 2.23 14.83
CA ALA A 81 -1.25 3.44 14.10
C ALA A 81 -0.44 4.63 14.57
N PHE A 82 -0.30 4.80 15.88
CA PHE A 82 0.47 5.90 16.43
C PHE A 82 1.94 5.80 16.05
N THR A 83 2.55 4.62 16.22
CA THR A 83 3.95 4.44 15.88
C THR A 83 4.16 4.47 14.38
N PHE A 84 3.17 4.04 13.59
CA PHE A 84 3.24 4.07 12.13
C PHE A 84 3.33 5.50 11.61
N VAL A 85 2.61 6.43 12.23
CA VAL A 85 2.70 7.84 11.85
C VAL A 85 4.13 8.33 11.99
N ILE A 86 4.77 8.03 13.12
CA ILE A 86 6.15 8.45 13.38
C ILE A 86 7.11 7.74 12.40
N GLY A 87 6.97 6.41 12.29
CA GLY A 87 7.83 5.63 11.41
C GLY A 87 7.69 6.02 9.95
N GLY A 88 6.45 6.28 9.51
CA GLY A 88 6.21 6.70 8.13
C GLY A 88 6.82 8.05 7.81
N TYR A 89 6.78 8.97 8.76
CA TYR A 89 7.40 10.28 8.57
C TYR A 89 8.91 10.16 8.34
N PHE A 90 9.60 9.43 9.21
CA PHE A 90 11.05 9.27 9.07
C PHE A 90 11.39 8.36 7.90
N GLY A 91 10.59 7.31 7.67
CA GLY A 91 10.82 6.42 6.54
C GLY A 91 10.69 7.10 5.20
N SER A 92 9.70 8.00 5.06
CA SER A 92 9.53 8.74 3.82
C SER A 92 10.69 9.71 3.57
N LYS A 93 11.21 10.33 4.61
CA LYS A 93 12.39 11.18 4.47
C LYS A 93 13.60 10.38 4.01
N LEU A 94 13.79 9.19 4.57
CA LEU A 94 14.88 8.31 4.16
C LEU A 94 14.71 7.88 2.71
N SER A 95 13.50 7.47 2.33
CA SER A 95 13.21 7.05 0.97
C SER A 95 13.51 8.14 -0.05
N LEU A 96 13.12 9.38 0.25
CA LEU A 96 13.33 10.51 -0.66
C LEU A 96 14.81 10.87 -0.80
N SER A 97 15.64 10.51 0.18
CA SER A 97 17.08 10.75 0.11
C SER A 97 17.83 9.68 -0.68
N LEU A 98 17.15 8.56 -1.01
CA LEU A 98 17.75 7.45 -1.74
C LEU A 98 17.39 7.54 -3.22
N PRO A 99 18.24 6.96 -4.12
CA PRO A 99 17.88 6.88 -5.53
C PRO A 99 16.61 6.03 -5.71
N PRO A 100 15.72 6.40 -6.66
CA PRO A 100 14.49 5.63 -6.88
C PRO A 100 14.74 4.15 -7.16
N GLN A 101 15.83 3.83 -7.86
CA GLN A 101 16.16 2.46 -8.19
C GLN A 101 16.48 1.63 -6.95
N THR A 102 17.18 2.23 -5.98
CA THR A 102 17.48 1.56 -4.71
C THR A 102 16.21 1.25 -3.95
N VAL A 103 15.30 2.21 -3.85
CA VAL A 103 14.02 2.02 -3.15
C VAL A 103 13.21 0.92 -3.81
N ARG A 104 13.17 0.92 -5.15
CA ARG A 104 12.43 -0.10 -5.89
C ARG A 104 12.98 -1.50 -5.64
N ARG A 105 14.30 -1.65 -5.60
CA ARG A 105 14.94 -2.92 -5.33
C ARG A 105 14.66 -3.40 -3.92
N VAL A 106 14.74 -2.51 -2.93
CA VAL A 106 14.43 -2.84 -1.54
C VAL A 106 12.97 -3.29 -1.42
N PHE A 107 12.06 -2.57 -2.06
CA PHE A 107 10.65 -2.91 -2.05
C PHE A 107 10.40 -4.30 -2.65
N GLY A 108 11.05 -4.58 -3.79
CA GLY A 108 10.94 -5.88 -4.44
C GLY A 108 11.47 -7.02 -3.57
N VAL A 109 12.59 -6.81 -2.90
CA VAL A 109 13.17 -7.83 -2.01
C VAL A 109 12.24 -8.10 -0.84
N ILE A 110 11.70 -7.06 -0.22
CA ILE A 110 10.77 -7.20 0.90
C ILE A 110 9.53 -7.97 0.46
N MET A 111 8.97 -7.63 -0.71
CA MET A 111 7.80 -8.34 -1.24
C MET A 111 8.12 -9.81 -1.52
N LEU A 112 9.30 -10.09 -2.06
CA LEU A 112 9.69 -11.47 -2.36
C LEU A 112 9.82 -12.28 -1.09
N LEU A 113 10.48 -11.74 -0.07
CA LEU A 113 10.63 -12.44 1.21
C LEU A 113 9.28 -12.67 1.86
N GLY A 114 8.40 -11.67 1.85
CA GLY A 114 7.06 -11.82 2.39
C GLY A 114 6.25 -12.87 1.66
N ALA A 115 6.33 -12.88 0.32
CA ALA A 115 5.62 -13.85 -0.50
C ALA A 115 6.09 -15.27 -0.22
N ILE A 116 7.41 -15.49 -0.14
CA ILE A 116 7.97 -16.81 0.14
C ILE A 116 7.52 -17.30 1.51
N LYS A 117 7.57 -16.42 2.51
CA LYS A 117 7.16 -16.79 3.87
C LYS A 117 5.70 -17.20 3.92
N LEU A 118 4.83 -16.44 3.27
CA LEU A 118 3.39 -16.72 3.28
C LEU A 118 3.06 -18.01 2.52
N ILE A 119 3.74 -18.26 1.42
CA ILE A 119 3.48 -19.47 0.63
C ILE A 119 4.01 -20.73 1.37
N SER A 120 5.16 -20.63 1.99
CA SER A 120 5.77 -21.76 2.70
C SER A 120 5.15 -21.98 4.08
N SER A 121 4.46 -21.00 4.63
CA SER A 121 3.79 -21.10 5.92
C SER A 121 2.44 -21.79 5.76
N LYS A 122 2.10 -22.61 6.73
CA LYS A 122 0.78 -23.28 6.73
C LYS A 122 -0.18 -22.61 7.67
#